data_56072b9d07a51f1d247099ab72e4ba03
#
_entry.id   56072b9d07a51f1d247099ab72e4ba03
#
_cell.length_a   1.000
_cell.length_b   1.000
_cell.length_c   1.000
_cell.angle_alpha   90.00
_cell.angle_beta   90.00
_cell.angle_gamma   90.00
#
_symmetry.space_group_name_H-M   'P 1'
#
loop_
_entity.id
_entity.type
_entity.pdbx_description
1 polymer ?
#
loop_
_entity_poly.entity_id
_entity_poly.type
_entity_poly.pdbx_seq_one_letter_code
_entity_poly.pdbx_strand_id
1 'polypeptide(L)'
;MPGNDYSIATISQYVGQELGVSEWITINQERINDFADFTGDHQWIHVNVEQAKRESLFGTTIAHGYLTLSLAAALSMELGIIPAGVSQALNDGLDKVRFLAPVKSGSRVRDRVVLLAAEPQGKGRILLKFRNTIEIEGEPKPALIADALSLLVTEA
;
A
#
# COMPACT_ATOMS: atom_id res chain seq x y z
N MET A 1 1.34 5.22 14.28
CA MET A 1 2.80 5.38 14.15
C MET A 1 3.50 4.47 15.13
N PRO A 2 4.63 3.88 14.75
CA PRO A 2 5.43 3.09 15.69
C PRO A 2 5.84 3.91 16.92
N GLY A 3 6.11 3.22 18.03
CA GLY A 3 6.52 3.89 19.28
C GLY A 3 7.88 4.61 19.17
N ASN A 4 8.19 5.48 20.14
CA ASN A 4 9.43 6.28 20.14
C ASN A 4 10.71 5.43 20.19
N ASP A 5 10.62 4.18 20.56
CA ASP A 5 11.71 3.21 20.62
C ASP A 5 11.83 2.35 19.34
N TYR A 6 11.02 2.62 18.31
CA TYR A 6 11.09 1.92 17.03
C TYR A 6 12.38 2.26 16.29
N SER A 7 13.28 1.31 16.26
CA SER A 7 14.62 1.43 15.68
C SER A 7 15.09 0.12 15.09
N ILE A 8 16.19 0.13 14.35
CA ILE A 8 16.81 -1.09 13.84
C ILE A 8 17.13 -2.08 14.97
N ALA A 9 17.53 -1.60 16.12
CA ALA A 9 17.89 -2.46 17.25
C ALA A 9 16.67 -3.11 17.94
N THR A 10 15.51 -2.49 17.85
CA THR A 10 14.27 -2.92 18.53
C THR A 10 13.21 -3.46 17.60
N ILE A 11 13.40 -3.35 16.28
CA ILE A 11 12.37 -3.66 15.26
C ILE A 11 11.82 -5.08 15.38
N SER A 12 12.64 -6.03 15.81
CA SER A 12 12.19 -7.42 16.02
C SER A 12 11.12 -7.56 17.12
N GLN A 13 11.07 -6.63 18.06
CA GLN A 13 10.07 -6.61 19.15
C GLN A 13 8.69 -6.18 18.63
N TYR A 14 8.63 -5.54 17.45
CA TYR A 14 7.40 -5.09 16.82
C TYR A 14 6.79 -6.14 15.87
N VAL A 15 7.45 -7.27 15.67
CA VAL A 15 6.90 -8.36 14.84
C VAL A 15 5.56 -8.84 15.40
N GLY A 16 4.56 -8.89 14.54
CA GLY A 16 3.18 -9.20 14.89
C GLY A 16 2.34 -8.00 15.34
N GLN A 17 2.95 -6.81 15.48
CA GLN A 17 2.25 -5.60 15.93
C GLN A 17 1.79 -4.73 14.74
N GLU A 18 0.67 -4.03 14.94
CA GLU A 18 0.24 -2.95 14.05
C GLU A 18 1.18 -1.75 14.24
N LEU A 19 1.81 -1.32 13.17
CA LEU A 19 2.67 -0.14 13.17
C LEU A 19 1.88 1.16 13.05
N GLY A 20 0.71 1.11 12.44
CA GLY A 20 -0.17 2.25 12.32
C GLY A 20 -1.20 2.11 11.21
N VAL A 21 -2.00 3.17 11.09
CA VAL A 21 -3.02 3.35 10.06
C VAL A 21 -2.83 4.74 9.46
N SER A 22 -2.72 4.84 8.15
CA SER A 22 -2.53 6.11 7.45
C SER A 22 -3.78 6.99 7.49
N GLU A 23 -3.62 8.25 7.11
CA GLU A 23 -4.75 9.11 6.82
C GLU A 23 -5.52 8.61 5.59
N TRP A 24 -6.78 9.05 5.48
CA TRP A 24 -7.62 8.77 4.33
C TRP A 24 -7.22 9.62 3.14
N ILE A 25 -7.04 8.99 1.96
CA ILE A 25 -6.83 9.69 0.70
C ILE A 25 -7.95 9.39 -0.28
N THR A 26 -8.31 10.38 -1.10
CA THR A 26 -9.36 10.23 -2.12
C THR A 26 -8.75 9.70 -3.42
N ILE A 27 -9.38 8.67 -3.99
CA ILE A 27 -9.04 8.13 -5.31
C ILE A 27 -10.08 8.66 -6.31
N ASN A 28 -9.86 9.87 -6.80
CA ASN A 28 -10.73 10.50 -7.77
C ASN A 28 -10.43 10.04 -9.20
N GLN A 29 -11.28 10.43 -10.15
CA GLN A 29 -11.12 10.06 -11.57
C GLN A 29 -9.82 10.60 -12.17
N GLU A 30 -9.35 11.78 -11.74
CA GLU A 30 -8.10 12.37 -12.23
C GLU A 30 -6.91 11.46 -11.90
N ARG A 31 -6.77 10.99 -10.67
CA ARG A 31 -5.72 10.03 -10.28
C ARG A 31 -5.78 8.73 -11.08
N ILE A 32 -6.97 8.25 -11.37
CA ILE A 32 -7.16 7.04 -12.19
C ILE A 32 -6.70 7.28 -13.62
N ASN A 33 -7.07 8.43 -14.20
CA ASN A 33 -6.64 8.82 -15.54
C ASN A 33 -5.12 9.00 -15.62
N ASP A 34 -4.50 9.66 -14.63
CA ASP A 34 -3.06 9.84 -14.56
C ASP A 34 -2.33 8.49 -14.52
N PHE A 35 -2.84 7.54 -13.75
CA PHE A 35 -2.28 6.19 -13.70
C PHE A 35 -2.45 5.43 -15.02
N ALA A 36 -3.61 5.58 -15.68
CA ALA A 36 -3.85 5.02 -17.00
C ALA A 36 -2.88 5.59 -18.05
N ASP A 37 -2.66 6.90 -18.03
CA ASP A 37 -1.74 7.58 -18.94
C ASP A 37 -0.28 7.15 -18.69
N PHE A 38 0.10 7.03 -17.44
CA PHE A 38 1.45 6.60 -17.06
C PHE A 38 1.75 5.17 -17.46
N THR A 39 0.79 4.25 -17.28
CA THR A 39 0.99 2.81 -17.52
C THR A 39 0.59 2.35 -18.93
N GLY A 40 -0.27 3.12 -19.61
CA GLY A 40 -0.89 2.71 -20.87
C GLY A 40 -2.13 1.84 -20.69
N ASP A 41 -2.57 1.56 -19.45
CA ASP A 41 -3.79 0.78 -19.21
C ASP A 41 -5.03 1.65 -19.22
N HIS A 42 -5.59 1.84 -20.42
CA HIS A 42 -6.79 2.63 -20.68
C HIS A 42 -8.04 1.76 -20.81
N GLN A 43 -8.14 0.65 -20.09
CA GLN A 43 -9.36 -0.16 -20.11
C GLN A 43 -10.56 0.72 -19.70
N TRP A 44 -11.65 0.59 -20.45
CA TRP A 44 -12.82 1.47 -20.31
C TRP A 44 -13.42 1.51 -18.89
N ILE A 45 -13.31 0.40 -18.15
CA ILE A 45 -13.80 0.33 -16.75
C ILE A 45 -13.11 1.33 -15.82
N HIS A 46 -11.93 1.84 -16.22
CA HIS A 46 -11.17 2.82 -15.45
C HIS A 46 -11.37 4.25 -15.95
N VAL A 47 -11.44 4.44 -17.27
CA VAL A 47 -11.32 5.79 -17.85
C VAL A 47 -12.59 6.30 -18.54
N ASN A 48 -13.53 5.42 -18.94
CA ASN A 48 -14.74 5.84 -19.64
C ASN A 48 -15.91 5.95 -18.67
N VAL A 49 -16.07 7.13 -18.07
CA VAL A 49 -17.11 7.41 -17.06
C VAL A 49 -18.52 7.15 -17.60
N GLU A 50 -18.83 7.58 -18.82
CA GLU A 50 -20.18 7.44 -19.40
C GLU A 50 -20.50 5.98 -19.75
N GLN A 51 -19.54 5.24 -20.26
CA GLN A 51 -19.70 3.82 -20.51
C GLN A 51 -19.84 3.06 -19.19
N ALA A 52 -19.03 3.39 -18.19
CA ALA A 52 -19.06 2.72 -16.90
C ALA A 52 -20.39 2.91 -16.16
N LYS A 53 -21.03 4.08 -16.26
CA LYS A 53 -22.37 4.30 -15.73
C LYS A 53 -23.43 3.36 -16.33
N ARG A 54 -23.33 3.06 -17.63
CA ARG A 54 -24.30 2.23 -18.32
C ARG A 54 -24.01 0.74 -18.24
N GLU A 55 -22.75 0.34 -18.28
CA GLU A 55 -22.34 -1.04 -18.57
C GLU A 55 -21.53 -1.71 -17.45
N SER A 56 -20.94 -0.90 -16.53
CA SER A 56 -20.15 -1.47 -15.43
C SER A 56 -21.04 -2.13 -14.37
N LEU A 57 -20.62 -3.29 -13.90
CA LEU A 57 -21.23 -3.95 -12.74
C LEU A 57 -21.26 -3.08 -11.48
N PHE A 58 -20.40 -2.06 -11.43
CA PHE A 58 -20.25 -1.16 -10.28
C PHE A 58 -21.02 0.16 -10.44
N GLY A 59 -21.59 0.41 -11.63
CA GLY A 59 -22.33 1.65 -11.95
C GLY A 59 -21.46 2.91 -12.05
N THR A 60 -20.15 2.75 -12.03
CA THR A 60 -19.14 3.81 -12.13
C THR A 60 -17.81 3.22 -12.55
N THR A 61 -16.84 4.09 -12.84
CA THR A 61 -15.45 3.68 -13.03
C THR A 61 -14.83 3.22 -11.70
N ILE A 62 -13.83 2.36 -11.80
CA ILE A 62 -13.06 1.84 -10.67
C ILE A 62 -11.57 2.09 -10.88
N ALA A 63 -10.82 2.23 -9.79
CA ALA A 63 -9.37 2.31 -9.85
C ALA A 63 -8.77 1.00 -10.34
N HIS A 64 -7.63 1.09 -11.02
CA HIS A 64 -6.78 -0.07 -11.29
C HIS A 64 -6.36 -0.73 -9.97
N GLY A 65 -6.41 -2.04 -9.89
CA GLY A 65 -5.87 -2.74 -8.72
C GLY A 65 -4.41 -2.39 -8.47
N TYR A 66 -3.61 -2.26 -9.52
CA TYR A 66 -2.21 -1.86 -9.43
C TYR A 66 -2.01 -0.40 -8.96
N LEU A 67 -2.92 0.51 -9.26
CA LEU A 67 -2.90 1.85 -8.65
C LEU A 67 -3.03 1.73 -7.14
N THR A 68 -4.04 1.02 -6.67
CA THR A 68 -4.28 0.82 -5.23
C THR A 68 -3.10 0.13 -4.55
N LEU A 69 -2.51 -0.88 -5.18
CA LEU A 69 -1.32 -1.57 -4.66
C LEU A 69 -0.11 -0.63 -4.56
N SER A 70 0.12 0.21 -5.56
CA SER A 70 1.27 1.12 -5.58
C SER A 70 1.20 2.19 -4.49
N LEU A 71 0.00 2.55 -4.03
CA LEU A 71 -0.19 3.50 -2.92
C LEU A 71 0.25 2.96 -1.56
N ALA A 72 0.26 1.64 -1.37
CA ALA A 72 0.64 1.03 -0.11
C ALA A 72 2.04 1.47 0.35
N ALA A 73 3.01 1.56 -0.55
CA ALA A 73 4.36 2.01 -0.21
C ALA A 73 4.38 3.45 0.33
N ALA A 74 3.72 4.39 -0.37
CA ALA A 74 3.68 5.79 0.04
C ALA A 74 2.96 5.98 1.37
N LEU A 75 1.79 5.37 1.52
CA LEU A 75 0.99 5.45 2.75
C LEU A 75 1.71 4.83 3.96
N SER A 76 2.41 3.71 3.74
CA SER A 76 3.23 3.10 4.77
C SER A 76 4.39 4.00 5.21
N MET A 77 5.05 4.66 4.27
CA MET A 77 6.18 5.57 4.58
C MET A 77 5.75 6.76 5.43
N GLU A 78 4.54 7.31 5.22
CA GLU A 78 3.97 8.37 6.04
C GLU A 78 3.81 7.98 7.51
N LEU A 79 3.69 6.68 7.80
CA LEU A 79 3.61 6.15 9.16
C LEU A 79 4.96 6.04 9.87
N GLY A 80 6.07 6.32 9.19
CA GLY A 80 7.40 6.18 9.76
C GLY A 80 7.81 4.73 9.98
N ILE A 81 7.36 3.80 9.13
CA ILE A 81 7.72 2.38 9.24
C ILE A 81 9.18 2.09 8.92
N ILE A 82 9.88 3.04 8.33
CA ILE A 82 11.32 2.95 8.08
C ILE A 82 12.03 3.62 9.27
N PRO A 83 12.77 2.86 10.08
CA PRO A 83 13.45 3.42 11.26
C PRO A 83 14.62 4.33 10.88
N ALA A 84 15.03 5.17 11.81
CA ALA A 84 16.22 6.01 11.64
C ALA A 84 17.48 5.15 11.46
N GLY A 85 18.48 5.69 10.72
CA GLY A 85 19.72 4.99 10.42
C GLY A 85 19.65 4.07 9.20
N VAL A 86 18.53 4.10 8.46
CA VAL A 86 18.39 3.44 7.16
C VAL A 86 18.76 4.41 6.06
N SER A 87 19.74 4.05 5.22
CA SER A 87 20.15 4.86 4.08
C SER A 87 19.25 4.63 2.87
N GLN A 88 18.74 3.42 2.69
CA GLN A 88 17.87 3.03 1.57
C GLN A 88 16.83 2.02 2.01
N ALA A 89 15.61 2.18 1.52
CA ALA A 89 14.55 1.19 1.60
C ALA A 89 14.12 0.80 0.19
N LEU A 90 14.33 -0.44 -0.17
CA LEU A 90 14.11 -0.95 -1.52
C LEU A 90 12.91 -1.89 -1.53
N ASN A 91 12.08 -1.79 -2.55
CA ASN A 91 11.06 -2.81 -2.80
C ASN A 91 11.75 -4.11 -3.21
N ASP A 92 11.60 -5.15 -2.41
CA ASP A 92 12.19 -6.46 -2.68
C ASP A 92 11.19 -7.41 -3.35
N GLY A 93 9.93 -7.32 -2.98
CA GLY A 93 8.89 -8.16 -3.59
C GLY A 93 7.57 -8.11 -2.85
N LEU A 94 6.70 -9.03 -3.25
CA LEU A 94 5.37 -9.26 -2.68
C LEU A 94 5.15 -10.77 -2.56
N ASP A 95 4.87 -11.26 -1.35
CA ASP A 95 4.59 -12.69 -1.16
C ASP A 95 3.14 -13.05 -1.44
N LYS A 96 2.22 -12.22 -1.01
CA LYS A 96 0.78 -12.45 -1.17
C LYS A 96 0.10 -11.15 -1.55
N VAL A 97 -0.65 -11.18 -2.63
CA VAL A 97 -1.51 -10.06 -3.04
C VAL A 97 -2.87 -10.61 -3.38
N ARG A 98 -3.91 -10.02 -2.82
CA ARG A 98 -5.30 -10.30 -3.16
C ARG A 98 -6.07 -9.00 -3.28
N PHE A 99 -6.65 -8.79 -4.45
CA PHE A 99 -7.62 -7.72 -4.69
C PHE A 99 -8.99 -8.24 -4.29
N LEU A 100 -9.62 -7.61 -3.31
CA LEU A 100 -10.80 -8.14 -2.63
C LEU A 100 -12.08 -7.36 -2.95
N ALA A 101 -11.97 -6.03 -3.07
CA ALA A 101 -13.08 -5.16 -3.43
C ALA A 101 -12.61 -4.05 -4.38
N PRO A 102 -13.44 -3.65 -5.36
CA PRO A 102 -13.11 -2.56 -6.26
C PRO A 102 -13.13 -1.21 -5.52
N VAL A 103 -12.16 -0.37 -5.82
CA VAL A 103 -12.17 1.03 -5.37
C VAL A 103 -12.87 1.86 -6.42
N LYS A 104 -14.10 2.28 -6.15
CA LYS A 104 -14.88 3.14 -7.05
C LYS A 104 -14.26 4.53 -7.12
N SER A 105 -14.31 5.17 -8.29
CA SER A 105 -13.89 6.56 -8.44
C SER A 105 -14.59 7.45 -7.41
N GLY A 106 -13.81 8.27 -6.68
CA GLY A 106 -14.30 9.12 -5.59
C GLY A 106 -14.25 8.49 -4.19
N SER A 107 -13.94 7.18 -4.09
CA SER A 107 -13.76 6.52 -2.78
C SER A 107 -12.52 7.03 -2.06
N ARG A 108 -12.54 6.95 -0.73
CA ARG A 108 -11.38 7.20 0.11
C ARG A 108 -10.80 5.88 0.60
N VAL A 109 -9.48 5.80 0.60
CA VAL A 109 -8.74 4.62 1.06
C VAL A 109 -7.68 5.01 2.08
N ARG A 110 -7.28 4.06 2.91
CA ARG A 110 -6.14 4.18 3.84
C ARG A 110 -5.43 2.84 3.96
N ASP A 111 -4.21 2.87 4.45
CA ASP A 111 -3.41 1.68 4.68
C ASP A 111 -3.29 1.38 6.19
N ARG A 112 -3.55 0.14 6.55
CA ARG A 112 -3.27 -0.42 7.88
C ARG A 112 -2.08 -1.34 7.75
N VAL A 113 -1.02 -1.09 8.54
CA VAL A 113 0.26 -1.77 8.40
C VAL A 113 0.59 -2.59 9.65
N VAL A 114 0.90 -3.87 9.44
CA VAL A 114 1.38 -4.80 10.48
C VAL A 114 2.76 -5.29 10.07
N LEU A 115 3.74 -5.26 10.98
CA LEU A 115 5.03 -5.88 10.74
C LEU A 115 4.92 -7.41 10.95
N LEU A 116 5.20 -8.18 9.90
CA LEU A 116 5.12 -9.66 9.95
C LEU A 116 6.47 -10.31 10.23
N ALA A 117 7.56 -9.72 9.75
CA ALA A 117 8.90 -10.25 9.95
C ALA A 117 9.96 -9.15 9.84
N ALA A 118 11.09 -9.36 10.54
CA ALA A 118 12.29 -8.55 10.45
C ALA A 118 13.50 -9.49 10.47
N GLU A 119 14.11 -9.71 9.32
CA GLU A 119 15.13 -10.73 9.14
C GLU A 119 16.48 -10.10 8.74
N PRO A 120 17.50 -10.15 9.62
CA PRO A 120 18.84 -9.71 9.27
C PRO A 120 19.39 -10.51 8.08
N GLN A 121 19.92 -9.81 7.08
CA GLN A 121 20.51 -10.38 5.86
C GLN A 121 22.04 -10.27 5.85
N GLY A 122 22.64 -9.77 6.93
CA GLY A 122 24.06 -9.47 7.01
C GLY A 122 24.47 -8.22 6.21
N LYS A 123 25.71 -7.76 6.43
CA LYS A 123 26.28 -6.57 5.74
C LYS A 123 25.40 -5.33 5.82
N GLY A 124 24.83 -5.05 7.01
CA GLY A 124 23.98 -3.86 7.21
C GLY A 124 22.63 -3.92 6.47
N ARG A 125 22.11 -5.11 6.15
CA ARG A 125 20.83 -5.28 5.48
C ARG A 125 19.82 -6.02 6.37
N ILE A 126 18.56 -5.59 6.31
CA ILE A 126 17.45 -6.22 7.02
C ILE A 126 16.28 -6.33 6.04
N LEU A 127 15.73 -7.53 5.90
CA LEU A 127 14.51 -7.75 5.13
C LEU A 127 13.31 -7.64 6.05
N LEU A 128 12.42 -6.70 5.75
CA LEU A 128 11.15 -6.54 6.46
C LEU A 128 10.01 -7.09 5.61
N LYS A 129 9.06 -7.71 6.27
CA LYS A 129 7.78 -8.10 5.67
C LYS A 129 6.67 -7.35 6.38
N PHE A 130 5.89 -6.60 5.63
CA PHE A 130 4.73 -5.87 6.12
C PHE A 130 3.46 -6.44 5.52
N ARG A 131 2.41 -6.56 6.31
CA ARG A 131 1.06 -6.71 5.79
C ARG A 131 0.43 -5.33 5.64
N ASN A 132 0.12 -4.99 4.41
CA ASN A 132 -0.65 -3.82 4.05
C ASN A 132 -2.10 -4.24 3.82
N THR A 133 -3.03 -3.57 4.48
CA THR A 133 -4.46 -3.74 4.26
C THR A 133 -5.02 -2.40 3.83
N ILE A 134 -5.34 -2.28 2.54
CA ILE A 134 -5.94 -1.04 2.00
C ILE A 134 -7.45 -1.11 2.26
N GLU A 135 -7.88 -0.30 3.22
CA GLU A 135 -9.28 -0.16 3.60
C GLU A 135 -10.00 0.86 2.70
N ILE A 136 -11.29 0.65 2.44
CA ILE A 136 -12.16 1.58 1.73
C ILE A 136 -13.14 2.18 2.76
N GLU A 137 -13.23 3.51 2.81
CA GLU A 137 -14.13 4.20 3.75
C GLU A 137 -15.58 3.76 3.54
N GLY A 138 -16.23 3.35 4.63
CA GLY A 138 -17.62 2.89 4.61
C GLY A 138 -17.84 1.45 4.12
N GLU A 139 -16.79 0.74 3.70
CA GLU A 139 -16.90 -0.63 3.21
C GLU A 139 -16.33 -1.62 4.24
N PRO A 140 -17.02 -2.74 4.51
CA PRO A 140 -16.52 -3.74 5.46
C PRO A 140 -15.36 -4.57 4.89
N LYS A 141 -15.25 -4.65 3.56
CA LYS A 141 -14.24 -5.43 2.87
C LYS A 141 -13.14 -4.52 2.34
N PRO A 142 -11.85 -4.79 2.64
CA PRO A 142 -10.77 -3.97 2.14
C PRO A 142 -10.62 -4.11 0.62
N ALA A 143 -10.00 -3.11 -0.02
CA ALA A 143 -9.67 -3.14 -1.43
C ALA A 143 -8.67 -4.26 -1.75
N LEU A 144 -7.62 -4.36 -0.94
CA LEU A 144 -6.60 -5.39 -1.07
C LEU A 144 -5.92 -5.70 0.26
N ILE A 145 -5.27 -6.87 0.29
CA ILE A 145 -4.28 -7.25 1.29
C ILE A 145 -3.03 -7.69 0.53
N ALA A 146 -1.87 -7.16 0.95
CA ALA A 146 -0.57 -7.49 0.37
C ALA A 146 0.47 -7.70 1.47
N ASP A 147 1.26 -8.77 1.37
CA ASP A 147 2.44 -8.97 2.20
C ASP A 147 3.66 -8.47 1.40
N ALA A 148 4.08 -7.23 1.68
CA ALA A 148 5.16 -6.56 0.98
C ALA A 148 6.50 -6.80 1.65
N LEU A 149 7.54 -6.98 0.83
CA LEU A 149 8.93 -7.15 1.25
C LEU A 149 9.72 -5.87 0.97
N SER A 150 10.37 -5.36 1.99
CA SER A 150 11.26 -4.19 1.89
C SER A 150 12.64 -4.53 2.40
N LEU A 151 13.64 -4.36 1.56
CA LEU A 151 15.05 -4.51 1.95
C LEU A 151 15.57 -3.17 2.45
N LEU A 152 15.88 -3.11 3.73
CA LEU A 152 16.53 -1.95 4.34
C LEU A 152 18.04 -2.10 4.27
N VAL A 153 18.71 -1.02 3.87
CA VAL A 153 20.17 -0.89 3.89
C VAL A 153 20.52 0.15 4.94
N THR A 154 21.27 -0.24 5.95
CA THR A 154 21.76 0.68 6.98
C THR A 154 23.00 1.42 6.50
N GLU A 155 23.23 2.60 7.05
CA GLU A 155 24.53 3.27 6.89
C GLU A 155 25.64 2.41 7.50
N ALA A 156 26.79 2.38 6.81
CA ALA A 156 27.97 1.64 7.26
C ALA A 156 28.63 2.33 8.45
#